data_9b35b793eb215d7c0395a6be18a49b93
#
_entry.id   9b35b793eb215d7c0395a6be18a49b93
#
_cell.length_a   1.000
_cell.length_b   1.000
_cell.length_c   1.000
_cell.angle_alpha   90.00
_cell.angle_beta   90.00
_cell.angle_gamma   90.00
#
_symmetry.space_group_name_H-M   'P 1'
#
loop_
_entity.id
_entity.type
_entity.pdbx_description
1 polymer ?
#
loop_
_entity_poly.entity_id
_entity_poly.type
_entity_poly.pdbx_seq_one_letter_code
_entity_poly.pdbx_strand_id
1 'polypeptide(L)'
;LNLFSLQRITTTNSGELLSLAPLQSVCRLVRDTDKVAAYRLGDKQLHAEEERRISFHIRYNRPSALFARCWLLVEGETEIWLMNELARQCNYFFESEGIKVIEFAQCGLKPLLKYATYMGIEWHTLVDGDEAGKKYAATVKEFAAKRNDAERDRLTRLPALDMEHYLYKEGFRNVYHEVAGVPDNEKWPVRRVIIKAIQRSSKPDLALTVANNAAQ
;
A
#
# COMPACT_ATOMS: atom_id res chain seq x y z
N LEU A 1 26.01 -5.20 21.35
CA LEU A 1 25.91 -6.65 21.02
C LEU A 1 27.10 -7.19 20.19
N ASN A 2 28.03 -6.34 19.71
CA ASN A 2 29.16 -6.74 18.86
C ASN A 2 30.46 -7.03 19.64
N LEU A 3 30.39 -7.23 20.94
CA LEU A 3 31.55 -7.44 21.78
C LEU A 3 32.19 -8.84 21.67
N PHE A 4 31.49 -9.80 21.08
CA PHE A 4 31.98 -11.17 20.94
C PHE A 4 31.78 -11.66 19.51
N SER A 5 32.74 -12.40 18.96
CA SER A 5 32.71 -13.04 17.65
C SER A 5 31.91 -14.38 17.69
N LEU A 6 30.67 -14.32 18.17
CA LEU A 6 29.80 -15.49 18.28
C LEU A 6 28.73 -15.43 17.19
N GLN A 7 28.27 -16.61 16.75
CA GLN A 7 27.05 -16.69 15.97
C GLN A 7 25.87 -16.25 16.85
N ARG A 8 25.05 -15.31 16.34
CA ARG A 8 23.92 -14.76 17.08
C ARG A 8 22.65 -14.87 16.27
N ILE A 9 21.62 -15.36 16.90
CA ILE A 9 20.26 -15.39 16.36
C ILE A 9 19.40 -14.59 17.32
N THR A 10 18.72 -13.57 16.84
CA THR A 10 17.79 -12.75 17.62
C THR A 10 16.40 -12.90 17.06
N THR A 11 15.45 -13.23 17.89
CA THR A 11 14.01 -13.24 17.54
C THR A 11 13.37 -11.97 18.07
N THR A 12 12.51 -11.36 17.28
CA THR A 12 11.82 -10.12 17.68
C THR A 12 10.49 -9.96 16.94
N ASN A 13 9.55 -9.28 17.59
CA ASN A 13 8.35 -8.68 17.00
C ASN A 13 8.39 -7.15 17.06
N SER A 14 9.54 -6.57 17.45
CA SER A 14 9.76 -5.12 17.45
C SER A 14 10.23 -4.65 16.07
N GLY A 15 9.44 -3.76 15.45
CA GLY A 15 9.84 -3.09 14.22
C GLY A 15 11.10 -2.24 14.39
N GLU A 16 11.27 -1.61 15.55
CA GLU A 16 12.44 -0.79 15.86
C GLU A 16 13.73 -1.61 15.82
N LEU A 17 13.75 -2.79 16.47
CA LEU A 17 14.90 -3.68 16.42
C LEU A 17 15.14 -4.20 15.00
N LEU A 18 14.07 -4.50 14.26
CA LEU A 18 14.16 -4.98 12.89
C LEU A 18 14.73 -3.91 11.95
N SER A 19 14.43 -2.63 12.19
CA SER A 19 14.96 -1.52 11.39
C SER A 19 16.49 -1.41 11.44
N LEU A 20 17.12 -1.94 12.48
CA LEU A 20 18.58 -1.95 12.64
C LEU A 20 19.27 -3.11 11.91
N ALA A 21 18.52 -4.14 11.52
CA ALA A 21 19.09 -5.32 10.86
C ALA A 21 19.21 -5.11 9.34
N PRO A 22 20.32 -5.50 8.69
CA PRO A 22 20.39 -5.55 7.23
C PRO A 22 19.30 -6.47 6.66
N LEU A 23 18.74 -6.13 5.47
CA LEU A 23 17.67 -6.93 4.86
C LEU A 23 18.05 -8.39 4.66
N GLN A 24 19.30 -8.67 4.30
CA GLN A 24 19.82 -10.02 4.06
C GLN A 24 19.91 -10.86 5.34
N SER A 25 20.00 -10.21 6.51
CA SER A 25 20.03 -10.90 7.81
C SER A 25 18.66 -11.19 8.37
N VAL A 26 17.60 -10.66 7.75
CA VAL A 26 16.22 -10.85 8.19
C VAL A 26 15.71 -12.20 7.70
N CYS A 27 15.22 -13.02 8.63
CA CYS A 27 14.47 -14.24 8.33
C CYS A 27 13.06 -14.09 8.90
N ARG A 28 12.06 -14.15 8.03
CA ARG A 28 10.65 -14.10 8.40
C ARG A 28 10.11 -15.52 8.57
N LEU A 29 9.56 -15.79 9.74
CA LEU A 29 8.88 -17.05 10.00
C LEU A 29 7.37 -16.87 9.84
N VAL A 30 6.75 -17.69 9.03
CA VAL A 30 5.31 -17.67 8.76
C VAL A 30 4.71 -19.00 9.21
N ARG A 31 3.76 -18.94 10.11
CA ARG A 31 2.99 -20.12 10.51
C ARG A 31 1.86 -20.35 9.52
N ASP A 32 1.86 -21.52 8.93
CA ASP A 32 0.76 -22.10 8.18
C ASP A 32 0.05 -23.15 9.07
N THR A 33 -1.02 -23.77 8.59
CA THR A 33 -1.84 -24.68 9.37
C THR A 33 -1.01 -25.77 10.08
N ASP A 34 -0.11 -26.43 9.34
CA ASP A 34 0.63 -27.60 9.82
C ASP A 34 2.16 -27.43 9.85
N LYS A 35 2.65 -26.25 9.42
CA LYS A 35 4.10 -26.02 9.27
C LYS A 35 4.47 -24.58 9.52
N VAL A 36 5.76 -24.35 9.76
CA VAL A 36 6.37 -23.03 9.76
C VAL A 36 7.26 -22.92 8.53
N ALA A 37 7.02 -21.92 7.69
CA ALA A 37 7.88 -21.60 6.57
C ALA A 37 8.83 -20.45 6.97
N ALA A 38 10.09 -20.58 6.57
CA ALA A 38 11.10 -19.56 6.78
C ALA A 38 11.42 -18.87 5.44
N TYR A 39 11.28 -17.56 5.41
CA TYR A 39 11.53 -16.74 4.24
C TYR A 39 12.68 -15.78 4.51
N ARG A 40 13.59 -15.66 3.58
CA ARG A 40 14.72 -14.73 3.64
C ARG A 40 15.10 -14.26 2.24
N LEU A 41 15.65 -13.07 2.17
CA LEU A 41 16.24 -12.57 0.94
C LEU A 41 17.54 -13.33 0.65
N GLY A 42 17.61 -13.97 -0.51
CA GLY A 42 18.83 -14.62 -0.98
C GLY A 42 19.78 -13.64 -1.67
N ASP A 43 21.02 -14.06 -1.85
CA ASP A 43 22.02 -13.27 -2.55
C ASP A 43 21.57 -12.94 -3.98
N LYS A 44 21.71 -11.66 -4.39
CA LYS A 44 21.41 -11.16 -5.75
C LYS A 44 19.92 -11.24 -6.19
N GLN A 45 18.99 -11.47 -5.28
CA GLN A 45 17.56 -11.47 -5.60
C GLN A 45 17.01 -10.05 -5.89
N LEU A 46 17.59 -9.04 -5.24
CA LEU A 46 17.35 -7.63 -5.53
C LEU A 46 18.63 -6.99 -6.08
N HIS A 47 18.46 -6.03 -6.99
CA HIS A 47 19.57 -5.16 -7.36
C HIS A 47 19.89 -4.18 -6.23
N ALA A 48 21.12 -3.67 -6.16
CA ALA A 48 21.54 -2.76 -5.08
C ALA A 48 20.62 -1.55 -4.90
N GLU A 49 20.12 -0.99 -6.00
CA GLU A 49 19.17 0.13 -5.95
C GLU A 49 17.79 -0.29 -5.41
N GLU A 50 17.28 -1.46 -5.80
CA GLU A 50 16.01 -2.01 -5.28
C GLU A 50 16.15 -2.27 -3.76
N GLU A 51 17.27 -2.86 -3.34
CA GLU A 51 17.55 -3.11 -1.93
C GLU A 51 17.64 -1.80 -1.12
N ARG A 52 18.30 -0.78 -1.66
CA ARG A 52 18.38 0.55 -1.03
C ARG A 52 16.99 1.16 -0.84
N ARG A 53 16.12 1.08 -1.85
CA ARG A 53 14.74 1.57 -1.78
C ARG A 53 13.92 0.81 -0.76
N ILE A 54 13.95 -0.52 -0.76
CA ILE A 54 13.25 -1.36 0.22
C ILE A 54 13.78 -1.06 1.63
N SER A 55 15.08 -0.95 1.82
CA SER A 55 15.67 -0.61 3.12
C SER A 55 15.14 0.72 3.64
N PHE A 56 15.07 1.74 2.80
CA PHE A 56 14.59 3.05 3.21
C PHE A 56 13.07 3.07 3.45
N HIS A 57 12.27 2.63 2.48
CA HIS A 57 10.82 2.78 2.53
C HIS A 57 10.12 1.76 3.44
N ILE A 58 10.67 0.57 3.58
CA ILE A 58 10.07 -0.49 4.40
C ILE A 58 10.80 -0.62 5.72
N ARG A 59 12.10 -0.98 5.68
CA ARG A 59 12.83 -1.29 6.91
C ARG A 59 12.94 -0.09 7.86
N TYR A 60 13.25 1.11 7.37
CA TYR A 60 13.38 2.29 8.23
C TYR A 60 12.03 2.97 8.52
N ASN A 61 11.26 3.26 7.47
CA ASN A 61 10.07 4.09 7.65
C ASN A 61 8.85 3.28 8.09
N ARG A 62 8.75 2.00 7.70
CA ARG A 62 7.59 1.14 7.96
C ARG A 62 7.98 -0.26 8.41
N PRO A 63 8.83 -0.41 9.44
CA PRO A 63 9.35 -1.72 9.80
C PRO A 63 8.26 -2.71 10.21
N SER A 64 7.12 -2.23 10.74
CA SER A 64 5.95 -3.06 11.04
C SER A 64 5.37 -3.78 9.83
N ALA A 65 5.60 -3.26 8.62
CA ALA A 65 5.15 -3.91 7.38
C ALA A 65 5.80 -5.28 7.14
N LEU A 66 6.98 -5.53 7.73
CA LEU A 66 7.67 -6.82 7.63
C LEU A 66 6.98 -7.93 8.43
N PHE A 67 6.11 -7.59 9.36
CA PHE A 67 5.28 -8.54 10.10
C PHE A 67 3.92 -8.78 9.46
N ALA A 68 3.51 -7.96 8.48
CA ALA A 68 2.23 -8.09 7.84
C ALA A 68 2.12 -9.42 7.06
N ARG A 69 0.94 -9.98 7.04
CA ARG A 69 0.60 -11.18 6.24
C ARG A 69 0.35 -10.80 4.78
N CYS A 70 -0.24 -9.61 4.57
CA CYS A 70 -0.59 -9.09 3.27
C CYS A 70 -0.26 -7.60 3.17
N TRP A 71 0.25 -7.18 2.01
CA TRP A 71 0.40 -5.78 1.65
C TRP A 71 -0.71 -5.35 0.68
N LEU A 72 -1.46 -4.33 1.06
CA LEU A 72 -2.29 -3.57 0.13
C LEU A 72 -1.42 -2.45 -0.46
N LEU A 73 -1.00 -2.63 -1.71
CA LEU A 73 -0.14 -1.69 -2.42
C LEU A 73 -0.99 -0.64 -3.13
N VAL A 74 -0.75 0.63 -2.85
CA VAL A 74 -1.46 1.79 -3.39
C VAL A 74 -0.50 2.78 -4.04
N GLU A 75 -0.99 3.68 -4.89
CA GLU A 75 -0.11 4.59 -5.61
C GLU A 75 0.54 5.62 -4.70
N GLY A 76 -0.22 6.27 -3.84
CA GLY A 76 0.24 7.37 -3.02
C GLY A 76 -0.19 7.33 -1.56
N GLU A 77 0.25 8.35 -0.83
CA GLU A 77 -0.01 8.47 0.60
C GLU A 77 -1.49 8.73 0.91
N THR A 78 -2.20 9.42 0.03
CA THR A 78 -3.63 9.71 0.18
C THR A 78 -4.46 8.44 0.28
N GLU A 79 -4.15 7.43 -0.56
CA GLU A 79 -4.83 6.15 -0.53
C GLU A 79 -4.55 5.38 0.77
N ILE A 80 -3.37 5.57 1.41
CA ILE A 80 -3.11 4.98 2.73
C ILE A 80 -4.12 5.49 3.76
N TRP A 81 -4.31 6.81 3.81
CA TRP A 81 -5.26 7.43 4.73
C TRP A 81 -6.69 6.98 4.44
N LEU A 82 -7.09 7.07 3.17
CA LEU A 82 -8.42 6.70 2.73
C LEU A 82 -8.77 5.25 3.04
N MET A 83 -7.90 4.30 2.65
CA MET A 83 -8.17 2.87 2.84
C MET A 83 -8.28 2.48 4.31
N ASN A 84 -7.38 3.00 5.16
CA ASN A 84 -7.44 2.73 6.60
C ASN A 84 -8.73 3.29 7.22
N GLU A 85 -9.13 4.52 6.84
CA GLU A 85 -10.32 5.14 7.39
C GLU A 85 -11.61 4.46 6.89
N LEU A 86 -11.71 4.14 5.60
CA LEU A 86 -12.85 3.39 5.06
C LEU A 86 -12.97 2.01 5.71
N ALA A 87 -11.87 1.30 5.91
CA ALA A 87 -11.88 0.02 6.61
C ALA A 87 -12.44 0.18 8.04
N ARG A 88 -11.97 1.20 8.77
CA ARG A 88 -12.43 1.52 10.12
C ARG A 88 -13.95 1.84 10.15
N GLN A 89 -14.44 2.60 9.17
CA GLN A 89 -15.87 2.89 9.04
C GLN A 89 -16.72 1.62 8.79
N CYS A 90 -16.12 0.62 8.14
CA CYS A 90 -16.74 -0.68 7.95
C CYS A 90 -16.52 -1.64 9.14
N ASN A 91 -16.02 -1.16 10.29
CA ASN A 91 -15.61 -2.00 11.44
C ASN A 91 -14.58 -3.07 11.07
N TYR A 92 -13.73 -2.78 10.10
CA TYR A 92 -12.66 -3.66 9.66
C TYR A 92 -11.30 -3.01 9.97
N PHE A 93 -10.47 -3.71 10.72
CA PHE A 93 -9.17 -3.21 11.18
C PHE A 93 -8.05 -3.96 10.48
N PHE A 94 -7.39 -3.33 9.53
CA PHE A 94 -6.33 -3.95 8.75
C PHE A 94 -5.21 -4.55 9.60
N GLU A 95 -4.85 -3.88 10.69
CA GLU A 95 -3.80 -4.34 11.60
C GLU A 95 -4.17 -5.68 12.26
N SER A 96 -5.43 -5.88 12.66
CA SER A 96 -5.89 -7.13 13.26
C SER A 96 -5.89 -8.30 12.29
N GLU A 97 -6.08 -8.00 11.00
CA GLU A 97 -6.04 -8.98 9.91
C GLU A 97 -4.62 -9.21 9.37
N GLY A 98 -3.64 -8.49 9.92
CA GLY A 98 -2.27 -8.55 9.44
C GLY A 98 -2.09 -7.94 8.04
N ILE A 99 -2.92 -6.96 7.68
CA ILE A 99 -2.82 -6.22 6.44
C ILE A 99 -2.08 -4.91 6.69
N LYS A 100 -1.21 -4.51 5.76
CA LYS A 100 -0.56 -3.20 5.80
C LYS A 100 -0.72 -2.50 4.46
N VAL A 101 -1.26 -1.28 4.50
CA VAL A 101 -1.35 -0.42 3.32
C VAL A 101 0.00 0.25 3.09
N ILE A 102 0.52 0.19 1.87
CA ILE A 102 1.85 0.69 1.52
C ILE A 102 1.79 1.39 0.17
N GLU A 103 2.23 2.65 0.10
CA GLU A 103 2.37 3.34 -1.17
C GLU A 103 3.63 2.89 -1.90
N PHE A 104 3.55 2.83 -3.22
CA PHE A 104 4.66 2.43 -4.07
C PHE A 104 5.28 3.57 -4.90
N ALA A 105 4.72 4.78 -4.86
CA ALA A 105 5.20 5.91 -5.65
C ALA A 105 6.71 6.19 -5.48
N GLN A 106 7.20 6.13 -4.26
CA GLN A 106 8.60 6.44 -3.96
C GLN A 106 9.52 5.21 -4.03
N CYS A 107 9.02 4.03 -3.68
CA CYS A 107 9.79 2.78 -3.70
C CYS A 107 9.84 2.14 -5.08
N GLY A 108 8.77 2.29 -5.84
CA GLY A 108 8.52 1.55 -7.06
C GLY A 108 7.75 0.24 -6.80
N LEU A 109 6.76 -0.03 -7.63
CA LEU A 109 5.91 -1.21 -7.48
C LEU A 109 6.69 -2.53 -7.64
N LYS A 110 7.53 -2.63 -8.66
CA LYS A 110 8.28 -3.86 -8.97
C LYS A 110 9.22 -4.33 -7.86
N PRO A 111 10.03 -3.46 -7.21
CA PRO A 111 10.83 -3.86 -6.04
C PRO A 111 9.98 -4.39 -4.88
N LEU A 112 8.83 -3.76 -4.59
CA LEU A 112 7.92 -4.21 -3.53
C LEU A 112 7.34 -5.58 -3.82
N LEU A 113 6.86 -5.83 -5.04
CA LEU A 113 6.34 -7.13 -5.46
C LEU A 113 7.39 -8.24 -5.38
N LYS A 114 8.63 -7.96 -5.82
CA LYS A 114 9.75 -8.89 -5.67
C LYS A 114 9.99 -9.22 -4.20
N TYR A 115 10.17 -8.20 -3.38
CA TYR A 115 10.48 -8.38 -1.96
C TYR A 115 9.36 -9.12 -1.23
N ALA A 116 8.10 -8.73 -1.43
CA ALA A 116 6.95 -9.41 -0.85
C ALA A 116 6.95 -10.90 -1.22
N THR A 117 7.21 -11.23 -2.50
CA THR A 117 7.28 -12.61 -2.98
C THR A 117 8.38 -13.40 -2.26
N TYR A 118 9.60 -12.85 -2.15
CA TYR A 118 10.71 -13.53 -1.48
C TYR A 118 10.51 -13.70 0.03
N MET A 119 9.80 -12.75 0.65
CA MET A 119 9.54 -12.78 2.09
C MET A 119 8.23 -13.50 2.45
N GLY A 120 7.55 -14.13 1.48
CA GLY A 120 6.29 -14.82 1.73
C GLY A 120 5.19 -13.91 2.25
N ILE A 121 5.17 -12.65 1.80
CA ILE A 121 4.13 -11.68 2.10
C ILE A 121 3.15 -11.69 0.92
N GLU A 122 1.88 -11.92 1.21
CA GLU A 122 0.83 -11.79 0.21
C GLU A 122 0.65 -10.31 -0.16
N TRP A 123 0.11 -10.05 -1.35
CA TRP A 123 -0.09 -8.69 -1.80
C TRP A 123 -1.31 -8.56 -2.70
N HIS A 124 -1.93 -7.40 -2.64
CA HIS A 124 -2.94 -6.94 -3.57
C HIS A 124 -2.59 -5.49 -3.96
N THR A 125 -2.79 -5.12 -5.21
CA THR A 125 -2.44 -3.79 -5.73
C THR A 125 -3.69 -3.07 -6.19
N LEU A 126 -3.88 -1.85 -5.72
CA LEU A 126 -4.89 -0.91 -6.20
C LEU A 126 -4.19 0.14 -7.07
N VAL A 127 -4.68 0.33 -8.29
CA VAL A 127 -4.12 1.29 -9.25
C VAL A 127 -5.22 2.15 -9.86
N ASP A 128 -4.84 3.35 -10.26
CA ASP A 128 -5.71 4.28 -10.98
C ASP A 128 -6.11 3.77 -12.38
N GLY A 129 -7.11 4.39 -12.99
CA GLY A 129 -7.56 4.06 -14.33
C GLY A 129 -6.80 4.76 -15.45
N ASP A 130 -5.83 5.62 -15.11
CA ASP A 130 -5.03 6.42 -16.03
C ASP A 130 -3.96 5.61 -16.79
N GLU A 131 -3.11 6.28 -17.57
CA GLU A 131 -2.03 5.63 -18.32
C GLU A 131 -0.90 5.09 -17.44
N ALA A 132 -0.65 5.72 -16.27
CA ALA A 132 0.32 5.21 -15.29
C ALA A 132 -0.23 3.94 -14.63
N GLY A 133 -1.49 3.96 -14.19
CA GLY A 133 -2.17 2.82 -13.61
C GLY A 133 -2.24 1.62 -14.57
N LYS A 134 -2.41 1.86 -15.88
CA LYS A 134 -2.33 0.78 -16.89
C LYS A 134 -0.96 0.10 -16.93
N LYS A 135 0.13 0.88 -16.81
CA LYS A 135 1.50 0.33 -16.76
C LYS A 135 1.73 -0.47 -15.48
N TYR A 136 1.25 0.04 -14.34
CA TYR A 136 1.32 -0.69 -13.08
C TYR A 136 0.50 -1.99 -13.14
N ALA A 137 -0.72 -1.93 -13.69
CA ALA A 137 -1.55 -3.12 -13.88
C ALA A 137 -0.85 -4.19 -14.73
N ALA A 138 -0.15 -3.80 -15.81
CA ALA A 138 0.63 -4.74 -16.60
C ALA A 138 1.74 -5.42 -15.79
N THR A 139 2.44 -4.65 -14.92
CA THR A 139 3.45 -5.20 -14.01
C THR A 139 2.84 -6.21 -13.03
N VAL A 140 1.69 -5.86 -12.42
CA VAL A 140 0.97 -6.76 -11.49
C VAL A 140 0.59 -8.07 -12.19
N LYS A 141 0.02 -8.00 -13.40
CA LYS A 141 -0.35 -9.18 -14.20
C LYS A 141 0.83 -10.10 -14.47
N GLU A 142 2.00 -9.54 -14.79
CA GLU A 142 3.23 -10.31 -14.99
C GLU A 142 3.61 -11.09 -13.70
N PHE A 143 3.52 -10.47 -12.55
CA PHE A 143 3.84 -11.10 -11.26
C PHE A 143 2.79 -12.14 -10.85
N ALA A 144 1.51 -11.85 -11.04
CA ALA A 144 0.41 -12.79 -10.77
C ALA A 144 0.55 -14.05 -11.63
N ALA A 145 0.82 -13.88 -12.94
CA ALA A 145 1.01 -15.00 -13.85
C ALA A 145 2.18 -15.91 -13.46
N LYS A 146 3.31 -15.35 -13.00
CA LYS A 146 4.46 -16.12 -12.50
C LYS A 146 4.14 -16.96 -11.26
N ARG A 147 3.15 -16.54 -10.47
CA ARG A 147 2.68 -17.25 -9.28
C ARG A 147 1.50 -18.19 -9.58
N ASN A 148 0.97 -18.17 -10.79
CA ASN A 148 -0.29 -18.81 -11.18
C ASN A 148 -1.49 -18.33 -10.36
N ASP A 149 -1.48 -17.07 -9.95
CA ASP A 149 -2.55 -16.41 -9.21
C ASP A 149 -3.58 -15.82 -10.19
N ALA A 150 -4.86 -15.81 -9.82
CA ALA A 150 -5.87 -15.10 -10.59
C ALA A 150 -5.69 -13.58 -10.50
N GLU A 151 -5.84 -12.87 -11.61
CA GLU A 151 -5.65 -11.42 -11.67
C GLU A 151 -6.52 -10.69 -10.63
N ARG A 152 -7.79 -11.09 -10.50
CA ARG A 152 -8.74 -10.50 -9.55
C ARG A 152 -8.28 -10.55 -8.07
N ASP A 153 -7.45 -11.53 -7.74
CA ASP A 153 -6.95 -11.72 -6.38
C ASP A 153 -5.73 -10.82 -6.10
N ARG A 154 -5.15 -10.22 -7.15
CA ARG A 154 -3.90 -9.43 -7.08
C ARG A 154 -4.04 -7.98 -7.53
N LEU A 155 -5.11 -7.65 -8.25
CA LEU A 155 -5.26 -6.34 -8.89
C LEU A 155 -6.68 -5.82 -8.78
N THR A 156 -6.81 -4.62 -8.27
CA THR A 156 -7.98 -3.76 -8.48
C THR A 156 -7.54 -2.55 -9.29
N ARG A 157 -8.19 -2.31 -10.42
CA ARG A 157 -8.00 -1.10 -11.21
C ARG A 157 -9.27 -0.25 -11.12
N LEU A 158 -9.12 1.02 -10.75
CA LEU A 158 -10.24 1.94 -10.66
C LEU A 158 -10.90 2.13 -12.04
N PRO A 159 -12.24 2.16 -12.10
CA PRO A 159 -12.98 2.44 -13.34
C PRO A 159 -13.03 3.93 -13.68
N ALA A 160 -12.25 4.75 -12.99
CA ALA A 160 -12.13 6.19 -13.16
C ALA A 160 -10.66 6.60 -13.31
N LEU A 161 -10.40 7.84 -13.70
CA LEU A 161 -9.07 8.37 -13.96
C LEU A 161 -8.14 8.21 -12.75
N ASP A 162 -8.63 8.58 -11.58
CA ASP A 162 -7.97 8.53 -10.28
C ASP A 162 -9.00 8.29 -9.17
N MET A 163 -8.54 8.20 -7.93
CA MET A 163 -9.37 7.98 -6.76
C MET A 163 -10.38 9.11 -6.54
N GLU A 164 -10.00 10.35 -6.74
CA GLU A 164 -10.88 11.51 -6.56
C GLU A 164 -12.04 11.50 -7.58
N HIS A 165 -11.77 11.17 -8.84
CA HIS A 165 -12.81 11.03 -9.85
C HIS A 165 -13.72 9.83 -9.58
N TYR A 166 -13.16 8.75 -9.03
CA TYR A 166 -13.93 7.58 -8.63
C TYR A 166 -14.91 7.95 -7.51
N LEU A 167 -14.42 8.49 -6.41
CA LEU A 167 -15.24 8.87 -5.26
C LEU A 167 -16.30 9.91 -5.62
N TYR A 168 -15.94 10.91 -6.44
CA TYR A 168 -16.90 11.90 -6.92
C TYR A 168 -18.09 11.27 -7.65
N LYS A 169 -17.86 10.23 -8.44
CA LYS A 169 -18.92 9.50 -9.20
C LYS A 169 -19.71 8.55 -8.32
N GLU A 170 -19.07 7.93 -7.33
CA GLU A 170 -19.67 6.89 -6.47
C GLU A 170 -20.45 7.45 -5.28
N GLY A 171 -20.92 8.70 -5.36
CA GLY A 171 -21.88 9.27 -4.42
C GLY A 171 -21.34 10.41 -3.55
N PHE A 172 -20.05 10.67 -3.54
CA PHE A 172 -19.45 11.71 -2.70
C PHE A 172 -19.39 13.10 -3.38
N ARG A 173 -20.09 13.29 -4.50
CA ARG A 173 -20.16 14.56 -5.22
C ARG A 173 -20.41 15.74 -4.31
N ASN A 174 -21.37 15.64 -3.40
CA ASN A 174 -21.78 16.71 -2.49
C ASN A 174 -20.61 17.15 -1.59
N VAL A 175 -19.81 16.19 -1.08
CA VAL A 175 -18.63 16.48 -0.26
C VAL A 175 -17.63 17.32 -1.05
N TYR A 176 -17.36 16.95 -2.31
CA TYR A 176 -16.45 17.71 -3.16
C TYR A 176 -16.96 19.12 -3.44
N HIS A 177 -18.26 19.30 -3.69
CA HIS A 177 -18.88 20.60 -3.92
C HIS A 177 -18.83 21.48 -2.67
N GLU A 178 -19.11 20.93 -1.50
CA GLU A 178 -19.04 21.62 -0.22
C GLU A 178 -17.62 22.11 0.08
N VAL A 179 -16.63 21.21 0.01
CA VAL A 179 -15.22 21.57 0.24
C VAL A 179 -14.74 22.59 -0.80
N ALA A 180 -15.10 22.42 -2.06
CA ALA A 180 -14.78 23.38 -3.11
C ALA A 180 -15.47 24.75 -2.93
N GLY A 181 -16.56 24.81 -2.12
CA GLY A 181 -17.42 25.99 -2.01
C GLY A 181 -18.03 26.37 -3.37
N VAL A 182 -18.54 25.35 -4.07
CA VAL A 182 -19.20 25.50 -5.37
C VAL A 182 -20.61 24.95 -5.24
N PRO A 183 -21.66 25.74 -5.58
CA PRO A 183 -23.03 25.25 -5.55
C PRO A 183 -23.21 24.04 -6.45
N ASP A 184 -23.95 23.03 -5.96
CA ASP A 184 -24.20 21.80 -6.71
C ASP A 184 -25.12 21.99 -7.92
N ASN A 185 -25.89 23.07 -7.92
CA ASN A 185 -26.79 23.45 -9.02
C ASN A 185 -26.08 24.10 -10.21
N GLU A 186 -24.80 24.47 -10.08
CA GLU A 186 -24.00 25.01 -11.17
C GLU A 186 -23.33 23.89 -11.98
N LYS A 187 -23.36 24.01 -13.30
CA LYS A 187 -22.72 23.03 -14.21
C LYS A 187 -21.19 23.24 -14.28
N TRP A 188 -20.52 22.94 -13.21
CA TRP A 188 -19.05 22.94 -13.20
C TRP A 188 -18.48 21.64 -13.77
N PRO A 189 -17.41 21.70 -14.58
CA PRO A 189 -16.68 20.50 -14.97
C PRO A 189 -16.15 19.76 -13.74
N VAL A 190 -16.38 18.46 -13.64
CA VAL A 190 -15.94 17.60 -12.52
C VAL A 190 -14.50 17.86 -12.13
N ARG A 191 -13.60 17.86 -13.10
CA ARG A 191 -12.17 18.13 -12.86
C ARG A 191 -11.92 19.46 -12.16
N ARG A 192 -12.69 20.53 -12.48
CA ARG A 192 -12.54 21.83 -11.81
C ARG A 192 -13.01 21.80 -10.36
N VAL A 193 -14.10 21.10 -10.07
CA VAL A 193 -14.59 20.92 -8.69
C VAL A 193 -13.54 20.18 -7.87
N ILE A 194 -13.03 19.05 -8.37
CA ILE A 194 -11.99 18.26 -7.69
C ILE A 194 -10.74 19.08 -7.42
N ILE A 195 -10.20 19.78 -8.44
CA ILE A 195 -9.02 20.64 -8.28
C ILE A 195 -9.26 21.71 -7.22
N LYS A 196 -10.43 22.36 -7.24
CA LYS A 196 -10.75 23.42 -6.27
C LYS A 196 -10.91 22.87 -4.86
N ALA A 197 -11.51 21.70 -4.70
CA ALA A 197 -11.60 21.02 -3.41
C ALA A 197 -10.21 20.70 -2.85
N ILE A 198 -9.31 20.12 -3.65
CA ILE A 198 -7.92 19.84 -3.28
C ILE A 198 -7.15 21.14 -2.90
N GLN A 199 -7.36 22.22 -3.63
CA GLN A 199 -6.71 23.52 -3.34
C GLN A 199 -7.18 24.15 -2.02
N ARG A 200 -8.42 23.91 -1.62
CA ARG A 200 -9.00 24.45 -0.37
C ARG A 200 -8.74 23.62 0.86
N SER A 201 -8.49 22.37 0.65
CA SER A 201 -8.24 21.42 1.72
C SER A 201 -6.88 20.76 1.52
N SER A 202 -6.53 19.73 1.38
CA SER A 202 -5.40 18.96 0.87
C SER A 202 -5.93 17.62 0.36
N LYS A 203 -5.15 16.87 -0.37
CA LYS A 203 -5.61 15.54 -0.79
C LYS A 203 -5.92 14.64 0.41
N PRO A 204 -5.04 14.53 1.44
CA PRO A 204 -5.33 13.70 2.62
C PRO A 204 -6.55 14.16 3.40
N ASP A 205 -6.72 15.46 3.64
CA ASP A 205 -7.87 15.99 4.39
C ASP A 205 -9.18 15.76 3.65
N LEU A 206 -9.17 15.96 2.32
CA LEU A 206 -10.32 15.67 1.47
C LEU A 206 -10.68 14.18 1.51
N ALA A 207 -9.69 13.28 1.45
CA ALA A 207 -9.89 11.85 1.54
C ALA A 207 -10.52 11.44 2.89
N LEU A 208 -10.04 12.03 4.00
CA LEU A 208 -10.63 11.81 5.32
C LEU A 208 -12.06 12.35 5.42
N THR A 209 -12.33 13.53 4.83
CA THR A 209 -13.67 14.11 4.79
C THR A 209 -14.64 13.18 4.04
N VAL A 210 -14.21 12.65 2.90
CA VAL A 210 -15.00 11.67 2.13
C VAL A 210 -15.22 10.40 2.95
N ALA A 211 -14.19 9.84 3.55
CA ALA A 211 -14.31 8.62 4.35
C ALA A 211 -15.27 8.79 5.53
N ASN A 212 -15.21 9.92 6.23
CA ASN A 212 -16.13 10.23 7.33
C ASN A 212 -17.59 10.36 6.89
N ASN A 213 -17.84 10.78 5.64
CA ASN A 213 -19.18 10.83 5.07
C ASN A 213 -19.68 9.47 4.55
N ALA A 214 -18.80 8.49 4.37
CA ALA A 214 -19.19 7.15 3.95
C ALA A 214 -19.94 6.36 5.04
N ALA A 215 -19.87 6.80 6.30
CA ALA A 215 -20.52 6.18 7.44
C ALA A 215 -21.96 6.67 7.68
N GLN A 216 -22.43 7.67 6.92
CA GLN A 216 -23.79 8.23 7.00
C GLN A 216 -24.69 7.66 5.92
#